data_dee853b8e6594bddccc000baa2e7f8c7
#
_entry.id   dee853b8e6594bddccc000baa2e7f8c7
#
_cell.length_a   1.000
_cell.length_b   1.000
_cell.length_c   1.000
_cell.angle_alpha   90.00
_cell.angle_beta   90.00
_cell.angle_gamma   90.00
#
_symmetry.space_group_name_H-M   'P 1'
#
loop_
_entity.id
_entity.type
_entity.pdbx_description
1 polymer ?
#
loop_
_entity_poly.entity_id
_entity_poly.type
_entity_poly.pdbx_seq_one_letter_code
_entity_poly.pdbx_strand_id
1 'polypeptide(L)'
;MKEKKQKEVKSKKVKETQVIEDKVEKKPKSKKVKEPKVKEEKVPKTKPQKAPKVKQPKAIKNREKWTKKYFKKFAGRSKDSYELMLYEDYEHAIDRAHKLLSITQKDYDKPVIITIPDAFGTKDRVTYRLDKKPDGTHTLLFDQALVTILFFGEEALYYYQVNVDHRNGHHAYDKAGEFSYFDVVLVETMIAYDQVDKPKFITLDLSIGLSDGQKISLHLRNHRIHDHYDLPEVLTNEEQDILNLLKAKVRQSRQV
;
A
#
# COMPACT_ATOMS: atom_id res chain seq x y z
N MET A 1 5.89 -0.92 -60.26
CA MET A 1 4.76 -0.10 -60.82
C MET A 1 3.88 0.37 -59.66
N LYS A 2 3.75 1.69 -59.62
CA LYS A 2 2.72 2.56 -58.94
C LYS A 2 2.77 2.59 -57.43
N GLU A 3 3.28 3.56 -56.85
CA GLU A 3 3.01 5.05 -56.65
C GLU A 3 2.31 5.29 -55.31
N LYS A 4 3.07 5.92 -54.45
CA LYS A 4 2.93 7.23 -53.74
C LYS A 4 1.51 7.72 -53.50
N LYS A 5 1.19 7.96 -52.22
CA LYS A 5 0.54 9.22 -51.84
C LYS A 5 0.99 9.68 -50.44
N GLN A 6 1.80 10.74 -50.44
CA GLN A 6 2.00 11.68 -49.34
C GLN A 6 0.75 12.55 -49.15
N LYS A 7 0.41 12.88 -47.95
CA LYS A 7 -0.36 14.08 -47.56
C LYS A 7 0.15 14.48 -46.18
N GLU A 8 1.02 15.39 -46.13
CA GLU A 8 0.89 16.84 -45.89
C GLU A 8 0.44 17.24 -44.49
N VAL A 9 1.46 17.79 -43.84
CA VAL A 9 1.43 18.52 -42.56
C VAL A 9 0.71 19.86 -42.77
N LYS A 10 -0.20 20.23 -41.91
CA LYS A 10 -0.64 21.61 -41.71
C LYS A 10 -0.42 22.05 -40.27
N SER A 11 0.60 22.87 -40.15
CA SER A 11 0.87 23.75 -39.01
C SER A 11 -0.23 24.81 -38.84
N LYS A 12 -0.65 25.07 -37.60
CA LYS A 12 -1.36 26.28 -37.21
C LYS A 12 -0.73 26.90 -35.97
N LYS A 13 0.12 27.88 -36.26
CA LYS A 13 0.23 29.27 -35.75
C LYS A 13 -0.21 29.55 -34.32
N VAL A 14 0.84 29.92 -33.59
CA VAL A 14 0.88 30.76 -32.39
C VAL A 14 0.21 32.10 -32.62
N LYS A 15 -0.57 32.60 -31.70
CA LYS A 15 -0.87 34.03 -31.53
C LYS A 15 -0.58 34.42 -30.08
N GLU A 16 0.52 35.12 -29.93
CA GLU A 16 0.78 36.06 -28.84
C GLU A 16 -0.23 37.22 -28.93
N THR A 17 -0.69 37.69 -27.81
CA THR A 17 -1.19 39.07 -27.69
C THR A 17 -0.77 39.66 -26.34
N GLN A 18 -0.08 40.77 -26.45
CA GLN A 18 0.55 41.59 -25.44
C GLN A 18 -0.46 42.41 -24.61
N VAL A 19 -0.13 42.58 -23.36
CA VAL A 19 -0.05 43.75 -22.47
C VAL A 19 -0.80 45.02 -22.88
N ILE A 20 -1.65 45.56 -21.99
CA ILE A 20 -1.75 47.02 -21.77
C ILE A 20 -1.98 47.22 -20.25
N GLU A 21 -1.01 47.95 -19.65
CA GLU A 21 -1.15 48.67 -18.38
C GLU A 21 -2.04 49.88 -18.59
N ASP A 22 -2.88 50.23 -17.60
CA ASP A 22 -3.14 51.63 -17.33
C ASP A 22 -3.51 51.87 -15.86
N LYS A 23 -2.76 52.80 -15.28
CA LYS A 23 -2.88 53.44 -13.98
C LYS A 23 -4.07 54.37 -13.93
N VAL A 24 -4.81 54.39 -12.82
CA VAL A 24 -5.38 55.63 -12.33
C VAL A 24 -5.41 55.63 -10.79
N GLU A 25 -4.58 56.49 -10.23
CA GLU A 25 -4.64 57.03 -8.86
C GLU A 25 -5.94 57.77 -8.58
N LYS A 26 -6.54 57.58 -7.41
CA LYS A 26 -7.34 58.65 -6.73
C LYS A 26 -7.13 58.56 -5.23
N LYS A 27 -6.57 59.64 -4.71
CA LYS A 27 -6.32 59.98 -3.31
C LYS A 27 -7.62 60.41 -2.54
N PRO A 28 -7.53 60.57 -1.25
CA PRO A 28 -8.57 60.18 -0.31
C PRO A 28 -9.40 61.37 0.18
N LYS A 29 -10.61 61.10 0.63
CA LYS A 29 -11.43 62.04 1.44
C LYS A 29 -11.46 61.59 2.89
N SER A 30 -10.87 62.44 3.71
CA SER A 30 -10.98 62.46 5.18
C SER A 30 -12.42 62.51 5.68
N LYS A 31 -12.80 61.62 6.57
CA LYS A 31 -14.01 61.79 7.41
C LYS A 31 -13.70 61.42 8.87
N LYS A 32 -13.87 62.48 9.67
CA LYS A 32 -14.03 62.63 11.11
C LYS A 32 -14.15 61.35 11.94
N VAL A 33 -13.23 61.29 12.88
CA VAL A 33 -13.22 60.48 14.08
C VAL A 33 -14.49 60.77 14.93
N LYS A 34 -15.24 59.73 15.23
CA LYS A 34 -16.15 59.66 16.37
C LYS A 34 -15.69 58.54 17.27
N GLU A 35 -15.36 58.90 18.51
CA GLU A 35 -15.00 57.96 19.57
C GLU A 35 -16.16 56.96 19.79
N PRO A 36 -15.89 55.66 19.82
CA PRO A 36 -16.90 54.70 20.25
C PRO A 36 -16.81 54.44 21.74
N LYS A 37 -17.93 54.58 22.39
CA LYS A 37 -18.17 54.16 23.78
C LYS A 37 -17.82 52.69 23.97
N VAL A 38 -16.96 52.40 24.94
CA VAL A 38 -16.65 51.06 25.43
C VAL A 38 -17.96 50.42 25.92
N LYS A 39 -18.44 49.41 25.19
CA LYS A 39 -19.43 48.45 25.66
C LYS A 39 -18.68 47.23 26.15
N GLU A 40 -18.82 46.94 27.45
CA GLU A 40 -18.32 45.68 28.04
C GLU A 40 -18.89 44.49 27.26
N GLU A 41 -18.01 43.78 26.54
CA GLU A 41 -18.33 42.54 25.86
C GLU A 41 -18.47 41.41 26.88
N LYS A 42 -19.68 40.89 27.00
CA LYS A 42 -19.95 39.65 27.74
C LYS A 42 -19.21 38.50 27.06
N VAL A 43 -18.20 37.95 27.74
CA VAL A 43 -17.46 36.76 27.34
C VAL A 43 -18.47 35.63 27.03
N PRO A 44 -18.52 35.09 25.80
CA PRO A 44 -19.39 33.96 25.50
C PRO A 44 -18.86 32.71 26.21
N LYS A 45 -19.68 32.11 27.07
CA LYS A 45 -19.41 30.82 27.69
C LYS A 45 -19.29 29.75 26.57
N THR A 46 -18.08 29.40 26.18
CA THR A 46 -17.81 28.28 25.29
C THR A 46 -18.29 26.99 25.93
N LYS A 47 -19.38 26.42 25.39
CA LYS A 47 -19.79 25.05 25.74
C LYS A 47 -18.68 24.10 25.33
N PRO A 48 -18.24 23.17 26.21
CA PRO A 48 -17.21 22.19 25.85
C PRO A 48 -17.70 21.38 24.64
N GLN A 49 -16.98 21.48 23.53
CA GLN A 49 -17.21 20.64 22.37
C GLN A 49 -16.98 19.20 22.79
N LYS A 50 -18.06 18.42 22.82
CA LYS A 50 -17.95 16.96 22.99
C LYS A 50 -17.12 16.41 21.84
N ALA A 51 -15.96 15.82 22.17
CA ALA A 51 -15.14 15.09 21.21
C ALA A 51 -16.03 14.15 20.36
N PRO A 52 -15.80 14.07 19.04
CA PRO A 52 -16.58 13.19 18.19
C PRO A 52 -16.44 11.75 18.70
N LYS A 53 -17.55 11.15 19.13
CA LYS A 53 -17.58 9.73 19.50
C LYS A 53 -17.24 8.95 18.23
N VAL A 54 -16.04 8.40 18.16
CA VAL A 54 -15.66 7.41 17.16
C VAL A 54 -16.63 6.24 17.34
N LYS A 55 -17.57 6.10 16.41
CA LYS A 55 -18.49 4.96 16.41
C LYS A 55 -17.68 3.73 16.06
N GLN A 56 -17.45 2.84 17.01
CA GLN A 56 -16.88 1.52 16.73
C GLN A 56 -17.74 0.85 15.64
N PRO A 57 -17.12 0.31 14.57
CA PRO A 57 -17.87 -0.37 13.52
C PRO A 57 -18.63 -1.54 14.11
N LYS A 58 -19.91 -1.68 13.75
CA LYS A 58 -20.72 -2.81 14.15
C LYS A 58 -20.12 -4.08 13.57
N ALA A 59 -19.89 -5.09 14.41
CA ALA A 59 -19.41 -6.40 13.96
C ALA A 59 -20.22 -6.89 12.74
N ILE A 60 -19.50 -7.29 11.69
CA ILE A 60 -20.12 -7.70 10.42
C ILE A 60 -20.65 -9.13 10.61
N LYS A 61 -21.94 -9.26 10.77
CA LYS A 61 -22.62 -10.53 11.08
C LYS A 61 -22.46 -11.63 10.01
N ASN A 62 -22.09 -11.28 8.80
CA ASN A 62 -21.84 -12.24 7.72
C ASN A 62 -20.75 -11.68 6.80
N ARG A 63 -19.50 -11.94 7.18
CA ARG A 63 -18.30 -11.42 6.54
C ARG A 63 -18.24 -11.84 5.06
N GLU A 64 -18.46 -13.10 4.75
CA GLU A 64 -18.40 -13.62 3.38
C GLU A 64 -19.42 -12.94 2.46
N LYS A 65 -20.67 -12.82 2.89
CA LYS A 65 -21.72 -12.13 2.12
C LYS A 65 -21.41 -10.64 1.96
N TRP A 66 -20.80 -10.03 2.99
CA TRP A 66 -20.41 -8.63 2.96
C TRP A 66 -19.27 -8.42 1.96
N THR A 67 -18.19 -9.20 2.04
CA THR A 67 -17.02 -9.14 1.17
C THR A 67 -17.40 -9.39 -0.29
N LYS A 68 -18.20 -10.42 -0.54
CA LYS A 68 -18.73 -10.72 -1.88
C LYS A 68 -19.48 -9.55 -2.51
N LYS A 69 -20.22 -8.77 -1.71
CA LYS A 69 -20.90 -7.56 -2.18
C LYS A 69 -19.94 -6.38 -2.33
N TYR A 70 -18.94 -6.26 -1.47
CA TYR A 70 -17.92 -5.22 -1.53
C TYR A 70 -17.14 -5.29 -2.85
N PHE A 71 -16.69 -6.47 -3.25
CA PHE A 71 -15.97 -6.67 -4.51
C PHE A 71 -16.87 -6.63 -5.76
N LYS A 72 -18.17 -6.87 -5.60
CA LYS A 72 -19.11 -7.00 -6.75
C LYS A 72 -19.62 -5.69 -7.33
N LYS A 73 -19.36 -4.54 -6.82
CA LYS A 73 -19.78 -3.18 -7.22
C LYS A 73 -20.35 -2.40 -6.02
N PHE A 74 -19.70 -1.33 -5.63
CA PHE A 74 -20.25 -0.16 -4.92
C PHE A 74 -21.47 -0.37 -4.01
N ALA A 75 -21.67 -1.53 -3.47
CA ALA A 75 -22.89 -1.90 -2.76
C ALA A 75 -23.04 -1.17 -1.40
N GLY A 76 -22.67 0.11 -1.35
CA GLY A 76 -22.80 0.96 -0.16
C GLY A 76 -21.92 0.52 1.04
N ARG A 77 -20.82 -0.20 0.77
CA ARG A 77 -19.88 -0.67 1.80
C ARG A 77 -18.67 0.21 1.84
N SER A 78 -18.29 0.63 3.05
CA SER A 78 -17.14 1.50 3.23
C SER A 78 -15.83 0.73 3.09
N LYS A 79 -14.82 1.40 2.55
CA LYS A 79 -13.45 0.92 2.51
C LYS A 79 -12.92 0.62 3.91
N ASP A 80 -13.20 1.51 4.87
CA ASP A 80 -12.75 1.40 6.26
C ASP A 80 -13.18 0.07 6.92
N SER A 81 -14.38 -0.43 6.57
CA SER A 81 -14.84 -1.74 7.08
C SER A 81 -14.05 -2.90 6.50
N TYR A 82 -13.55 -2.79 5.26
CA TYR A 82 -12.71 -3.80 4.67
C TYR A 82 -11.29 -3.74 5.23
N GLU A 83 -10.73 -2.56 5.38
CA GLU A 83 -9.42 -2.34 6.00
C GLU A 83 -9.37 -2.87 7.44
N LEU A 84 -10.45 -2.70 8.20
CA LEU A 84 -10.55 -3.27 9.54
C LEU A 84 -10.49 -4.81 9.52
N MET A 85 -11.18 -5.46 8.54
CA MET A 85 -11.12 -6.91 8.41
C MET A 85 -9.72 -7.40 8.01
N LEU A 86 -9.03 -6.67 7.13
CA LEU A 86 -7.64 -6.98 6.77
C LEU A 86 -6.73 -6.87 8.01
N TYR A 87 -6.91 -5.82 8.80
CA TYR A 87 -6.16 -5.64 10.03
C TYR A 87 -6.38 -6.81 11.02
N GLU A 88 -7.63 -7.22 11.24
CA GLU A 88 -7.96 -8.39 12.07
C GLU A 88 -7.28 -9.67 11.55
N ASP A 89 -7.26 -9.89 10.23
CA ASP A 89 -6.60 -11.04 9.63
C ASP A 89 -5.08 -11.00 9.83
N TYR A 90 -4.46 -9.82 9.71
CA TYR A 90 -3.02 -9.66 9.91
C TYR A 90 -2.62 -9.84 11.37
N GLU A 91 -3.37 -9.29 12.31
CA GLU A 91 -3.15 -9.53 13.76
C GLU A 91 -3.23 -11.04 14.08
N HIS A 92 -4.23 -11.72 13.51
CA HIS A 92 -4.35 -13.17 13.68
C HIS A 92 -3.17 -13.94 13.05
N ALA A 93 -2.67 -13.48 11.89
CA ALA A 93 -1.48 -14.06 11.25
C ALA A 93 -0.21 -13.83 12.12
N ILE A 94 -0.04 -12.64 12.70
CA ILE A 94 1.06 -12.34 13.63
C ILE A 94 1.00 -13.25 14.87
N ASP A 95 -0.17 -13.43 15.48
CA ASP A 95 -0.36 -14.31 16.64
C ASP A 95 0.00 -15.78 16.32
N ARG A 96 -0.32 -16.24 15.11
CA ARG A 96 0.07 -17.58 14.64
C ARG A 96 1.56 -17.68 14.42
N ALA A 97 2.16 -16.65 13.81
CA ALA A 97 3.61 -16.57 13.60
C ALA A 97 4.37 -16.64 14.92
N HIS A 98 3.98 -15.85 15.92
CA HIS A 98 4.59 -15.87 17.25
C HIS A 98 4.58 -17.27 17.89
N LYS A 99 3.46 -18.01 17.75
CA LYS A 99 3.35 -19.36 18.28
C LYS A 99 4.23 -20.37 17.55
N LEU A 100 4.31 -20.28 16.21
CA LEU A 100 5.08 -21.22 15.40
C LEU A 100 6.58 -20.97 15.49
N LEU A 101 6.99 -19.69 15.57
CA LEU A 101 8.39 -19.29 15.67
C LEU A 101 8.89 -19.22 17.12
N SER A 102 7.98 -19.31 18.09
CA SER A 102 8.30 -19.13 19.53
C SER A 102 8.96 -17.79 19.84
N ILE A 103 8.58 -16.72 19.11
CA ILE A 103 9.09 -15.36 19.29
C ILE A 103 8.05 -14.47 19.98
N THR A 104 8.53 -13.34 20.50
CA THR A 104 7.74 -12.30 21.15
C THR A 104 8.04 -10.94 20.54
N GLN A 105 7.26 -9.92 20.86
CA GLN A 105 7.49 -8.55 20.41
C GLN A 105 8.85 -7.94 20.83
N LYS A 106 9.59 -8.60 21.74
CA LYS A 106 10.93 -8.15 22.18
C LYS A 106 12.04 -8.63 21.25
N ASP A 107 11.77 -9.64 20.44
CA ASP A 107 12.76 -10.31 19.59
C ASP A 107 12.97 -9.58 18.25
N TYR A 108 12.12 -8.59 17.94
CA TYR A 108 12.18 -7.82 16.69
C TYR A 108 11.62 -6.40 16.88
N ASP A 109 11.92 -5.48 15.96
CA ASP A 109 11.46 -4.09 16.03
C ASP A 109 9.97 -3.97 15.66
N LYS A 110 9.67 -3.96 14.36
CA LYS A 110 8.31 -3.86 13.81
C LYS A 110 8.13 -4.92 12.72
N PRO A 111 7.02 -5.68 12.72
CA PRO A 111 6.77 -6.64 11.66
C PRO A 111 6.53 -5.93 10.32
N VAL A 112 7.13 -6.44 9.26
CA VAL A 112 6.87 -6.03 7.89
C VAL A 112 5.90 -7.02 7.27
N ILE A 113 4.72 -6.54 6.87
CA ILE A 113 3.66 -7.36 6.29
C ILE A 113 3.61 -7.12 4.79
N ILE A 114 3.80 -8.17 4.02
CA ILE A 114 3.73 -8.17 2.56
C ILE A 114 2.51 -9.01 2.17
N THR A 115 1.67 -8.45 1.32
CA THR A 115 0.47 -9.15 0.86
C THR A 115 0.44 -9.18 -0.65
N ILE A 116 0.33 -10.38 -1.20
CA ILE A 116 0.17 -10.57 -2.64
C ILE A 116 -1.12 -11.33 -2.94
N PRO A 117 -1.80 -11.00 -4.04
CA PRO A 117 -3.00 -11.73 -4.43
C PRO A 117 -2.65 -13.18 -4.78
N ASP A 118 -3.24 -14.11 -4.05
CA ASP A 118 -3.11 -15.55 -4.29
C ASP A 118 -4.42 -16.28 -4.00
N ALA A 119 -4.74 -17.29 -4.80
CA ALA A 119 -5.96 -18.05 -4.65
C ALA A 119 -5.85 -19.01 -3.46
N PHE A 120 -6.81 -18.94 -2.54
CA PHE A 120 -6.83 -19.77 -1.34
C PHE A 120 -6.98 -21.27 -1.64
N GLY A 121 -7.64 -21.62 -2.72
CA GLY A 121 -7.83 -22.99 -3.15
C GLY A 121 -7.66 -23.16 -4.66
N THR A 122 -7.35 -24.39 -5.10
CA THR A 122 -7.05 -24.72 -6.51
C THR A 122 -8.19 -24.37 -7.50
N LYS A 123 -9.43 -24.28 -7.03
CA LYS A 123 -10.61 -23.91 -7.82
C LYS A 123 -11.05 -22.47 -7.60
N ASP A 124 -10.43 -21.78 -6.66
CA ASP A 124 -10.78 -20.41 -6.34
C ASP A 124 -10.13 -19.44 -7.34
N ARG A 125 -10.71 -18.25 -7.42
CA ARG A 125 -10.16 -17.15 -8.20
C ARG A 125 -10.16 -15.91 -7.33
N VAL A 126 -9.05 -15.21 -7.34
CA VAL A 126 -8.93 -13.91 -6.66
C VAL A 126 -9.86 -12.90 -7.33
N THR A 127 -10.62 -12.20 -6.50
CA THR A 127 -11.45 -11.08 -6.96
C THR A 127 -10.75 -9.78 -6.64
N TYR A 128 -10.60 -8.93 -7.64
CA TYR A 128 -9.90 -7.65 -7.52
C TYR A 128 -10.88 -6.50 -7.47
N ARG A 129 -10.50 -5.44 -6.76
CA ARG A 129 -11.16 -4.14 -6.78
C ARG A 129 -10.09 -3.04 -6.82
N LEU A 130 -10.28 -2.08 -7.71
CA LEU A 130 -9.45 -0.90 -7.81
C LEU A 130 -10.18 0.27 -7.15
N ASP A 131 -9.64 0.80 -6.09
CA ASP A 131 -10.18 1.98 -5.39
C ASP A 131 -9.27 3.19 -5.64
N LYS A 132 -9.89 4.31 -6.04
CA LYS A 132 -9.20 5.57 -6.24
C LYS A 132 -9.06 6.29 -4.90
N LYS A 133 -7.84 6.70 -4.56
CA LYS A 133 -7.56 7.52 -3.39
C LYS A 133 -7.86 9.01 -3.65
N PRO A 134 -8.00 9.83 -2.59
CA PRO A 134 -8.22 11.27 -2.73
C PRO A 134 -7.09 12.01 -3.47
N ASP A 135 -5.86 11.50 -3.38
CA ASP A 135 -4.67 12.01 -4.07
C ASP A 135 -4.62 11.65 -5.56
N GLY A 136 -5.60 10.91 -6.05
CA GLY A 136 -5.70 10.45 -7.44
C GLY A 136 -5.03 9.12 -7.70
N THR A 137 -4.23 8.59 -6.78
CA THR A 137 -3.62 7.27 -6.90
C THR A 137 -4.65 6.15 -6.74
N HIS A 138 -4.29 4.95 -7.18
CA HIS A 138 -5.16 3.79 -7.09
C HIS A 138 -4.58 2.76 -6.13
N THR A 139 -5.45 2.11 -5.35
CA THR A 139 -5.10 0.96 -4.52
C THR A 139 -5.80 -0.28 -5.07
N LEU A 140 -5.02 -1.31 -5.36
CA LEU A 140 -5.55 -2.61 -5.74
C LEU A 140 -5.88 -3.40 -4.47
N LEU A 141 -7.13 -3.78 -4.31
CA LEU A 141 -7.62 -4.64 -3.23
C LEU A 141 -7.98 -6.01 -3.80
N PHE A 142 -7.83 -7.04 -3.00
CA PHE A 142 -8.14 -8.42 -3.38
C PHE A 142 -8.71 -9.20 -2.18
N ASP A 143 -9.50 -10.21 -2.47
CA ASP A 143 -10.26 -10.96 -1.47
C ASP A 143 -9.54 -12.21 -0.93
N GLN A 144 -8.39 -12.58 -1.52
CA GLN A 144 -7.56 -13.70 -1.11
C GLN A 144 -6.10 -13.34 -1.32
N ALA A 145 -5.24 -13.74 -0.39
CA ALA A 145 -3.83 -13.36 -0.38
C ALA A 145 -2.90 -14.46 0.13
N LEU A 146 -1.67 -14.46 -0.35
CA LEU A 146 -0.53 -14.94 0.41
C LEU A 146 0.00 -13.76 1.25
N VAL A 147 -0.01 -13.93 2.56
CA VAL A 147 0.54 -12.98 3.52
C VAL A 147 1.89 -13.46 3.97
N THR A 148 2.92 -12.65 3.77
CA THR A 148 4.28 -12.89 4.26
C THR A 148 4.58 -11.86 5.33
N ILE A 149 5.01 -12.31 6.51
CA ILE A 149 5.41 -11.45 7.62
C ILE A 149 6.89 -11.66 7.89
N LEU A 150 7.66 -10.58 7.88
CA LEU A 150 9.08 -10.56 8.18
C LEU A 150 9.30 -9.88 9.53
N PHE A 151 10.01 -10.53 10.42
CA PHE A 151 10.39 -10.02 11.72
C PHE A 151 11.91 -9.87 11.75
N PHE A 152 12.38 -8.64 11.67
CA PHE A 152 13.81 -8.32 11.68
C PHE A 152 14.31 -8.24 13.11
N GLY A 153 14.91 -9.34 13.59
CA GLY A 153 15.57 -9.38 14.88
C GLY A 153 16.97 -8.75 14.86
N GLU A 154 17.69 -8.88 15.96
CA GLU A 154 19.08 -8.40 16.08
C GLU A 154 20.04 -9.27 15.25
N GLU A 155 19.99 -10.58 15.42
CA GLU A 155 20.91 -11.56 14.81
C GLU A 155 20.29 -12.40 13.69
N ALA A 156 18.95 -12.49 13.65
CA ALA A 156 18.21 -13.37 12.75
C ALA A 156 17.02 -12.67 12.11
N LEU A 157 16.64 -13.14 10.92
CA LEU A 157 15.35 -12.86 10.31
C LEU A 157 14.42 -14.04 10.56
N TYR A 158 13.26 -13.74 11.12
CA TYR A 158 12.14 -14.69 11.20
C TYR A 158 11.15 -14.37 10.09
N TYR A 159 10.61 -15.39 9.46
CA TYR A 159 9.60 -15.22 8.42
C TYR A 159 8.42 -16.16 8.64
N TYR A 160 7.26 -15.68 8.29
CA TYR A 160 6.02 -16.45 8.32
C TYR A 160 5.23 -16.17 7.05
N GLN A 161 4.69 -17.24 6.44
CA GLN A 161 3.86 -17.17 5.24
C GLN A 161 2.58 -17.95 5.48
N VAL A 162 1.46 -17.39 5.06
CA VAL A 162 0.14 -18.01 5.20
C VAL A 162 -0.80 -17.56 4.09
N ASN A 163 -1.56 -18.49 3.53
CA ASN A 163 -2.67 -18.15 2.64
C ASN A 163 -3.87 -17.70 3.46
N VAL A 164 -4.42 -16.54 3.14
CA VAL A 164 -5.55 -15.92 3.84
C VAL A 164 -6.72 -15.73 2.89
N ASP A 165 -7.88 -16.25 3.28
CA ASP A 165 -9.15 -15.95 2.64
C ASP A 165 -9.85 -14.79 3.39
N HIS A 166 -9.66 -13.57 2.93
CA HIS A 166 -10.27 -12.39 3.53
C HIS A 166 -11.81 -12.37 3.47
N ARG A 167 -12.43 -13.26 2.68
CA ARG A 167 -13.90 -13.40 2.61
C ARG A 167 -14.46 -13.93 3.92
N ASN A 168 -13.72 -14.77 4.62
CA ASN A 168 -14.16 -15.43 5.85
C ASN A 168 -13.13 -15.38 7.00
N GLY A 169 -11.91 -14.89 6.74
CA GLY A 169 -10.82 -14.81 7.71
C GLY A 169 -10.13 -16.17 7.95
N HIS A 170 -10.24 -17.11 7.00
CA HIS A 170 -9.56 -18.41 7.12
C HIS A 170 -8.09 -18.29 6.75
N HIS A 171 -7.25 -19.00 7.50
CA HIS A 171 -5.81 -19.12 7.30
C HIS A 171 -5.45 -20.58 7.02
N ALA A 172 -4.61 -20.82 6.03
CA ALA A 172 -4.14 -22.16 5.67
C ALA A 172 -2.71 -22.12 5.13
N TYR A 173 -2.05 -23.28 5.15
CA TYR A 173 -0.69 -23.48 4.61
C TYR A 173 0.36 -22.60 5.30
N ASP A 174 0.34 -22.66 6.65
CA ASP A 174 1.32 -21.95 7.47
C ASP A 174 2.73 -22.48 7.22
N LYS A 175 3.64 -21.59 6.87
CA LYS A 175 5.06 -21.85 6.74
C LYS A 175 5.82 -20.82 7.56
N ALA A 176 6.65 -21.28 8.49
CA ALA A 176 7.45 -20.43 9.35
C ALA A 176 8.91 -20.90 9.32
N GLY A 177 9.84 -19.98 9.52
CA GLY A 177 11.26 -20.31 9.62
C GLY A 177 12.07 -19.10 10.05
N GLU A 178 13.33 -19.38 10.39
CA GLU A 178 14.31 -18.38 10.77
C GLU A 178 15.66 -18.69 10.13
N PHE A 179 16.49 -17.68 10.00
CA PHE A 179 17.89 -17.82 9.61
C PHE A 179 18.72 -16.67 10.17
N SER A 180 19.98 -16.98 10.51
CA SER A 180 20.94 -15.97 10.94
C SER A 180 21.37 -15.09 9.76
N TYR A 181 21.51 -13.79 9.98
CA TYR A 181 22.08 -12.90 8.96
C TYR A 181 23.52 -13.28 8.58
N PHE A 182 24.26 -13.86 9.50
CA PHE A 182 25.63 -14.34 9.26
C PHE A 182 25.67 -15.44 8.18
N ASP A 183 24.65 -16.30 8.12
CA ASP A 183 24.57 -17.40 7.18
C ASP A 183 24.15 -16.98 5.76
N VAL A 184 23.73 -15.73 5.56
CA VAL A 184 23.30 -15.25 4.25
C VAL A 184 24.50 -15.06 3.33
N VAL A 185 24.59 -15.83 2.25
CA VAL A 185 25.68 -15.73 1.25
C VAL A 185 25.22 -15.05 -0.04
N LEU A 186 23.90 -15.06 -0.33
CA LEU A 186 23.33 -14.48 -1.54
C LEU A 186 22.01 -13.77 -1.20
N VAL A 187 21.83 -12.57 -1.73
CA VAL A 187 20.55 -11.86 -1.79
C VAL A 187 20.29 -11.47 -3.23
N GLU A 188 19.33 -12.11 -3.85
CA GLU A 188 18.98 -11.95 -5.26
C GLU A 188 17.52 -11.46 -5.38
N THR A 189 17.29 -10.53 -6.27
CA THR A 189 15.93 -10.05 -6.59
C THR A 189 15.66 -10.27 -8.07
N MET A 190 14.47 -10.76 -8.40
CA MET A 190 14.04 -11.01 -9.76
C MET A 190 12.68 -10.36 -10.02
N ILE A 191 12.62 -9.52 -11.06
CA ILE A 191 11.36 -9.00 -11.60
C ILE A 191 11.03 -9.82 -12.84
N ALA A 192 9.81 -10.33 -12.91
CA ALA A 192 9.34 -11.09 -14.06
C ALA A 192 7.96 -10.60 -14.51
N TYR A 193 7.70 -10.78 -15.79
CA TYR A 193 6.42 -10.50 -16.42
C TYR A 193 5.86 -11.78 -17.03
N ASP A 194 4.56 -11.98 -16.95
CA ASP A 194 3.88 -13.14 -17.52
C ASP A 194 3.96 -13.19 -19.06
N GLN A 195 4.06 -12.02 -19.71
CA GLN A 195 4.20 -11.88 -21.16
C GLN A 195 5.06 -10.66 -21.48
N VAL A 196 5.97 -10.79 -22.47
CA VAL A 196 6.90 -9.71 -22.86
C VAL A 196 6.16 -8.55 -23.54
N ASP A 197 5.30 -8.86 -24.50
CA ASP A 197 4.68 -7.83 -25.36
C ASP A 197 3.48 -7.13 -24.70
N LYS A 198 2.71 -7.87 -23.89
CA LYS A 198 1.50 -7.37 -23.21
C LYS A 198 1.39 -7.97 -21.82
N PRO A 199 2.24 -7.54 -20.90
CA PRO A 199 2.25 -8.11 -19.57
C PRO A 199 0.90 -7.85 -18.87
N LYS A 200 0.36 -8.89 -18.24
CA LYS A 200 -0.84 -8.81 -17.40
C LYS A 200 -0.51 -8.85 -15.93
N PHE A 201 0.62 -9.47 -15.60
CA PHE A 201 1.10 -9.59 -14.23
C PHE A 201 2.57 -9.23 -14.17
N ILE A 202 2.97 -8.64 -13.05
CA ILE A 202 4.35 -8.39 -12.67
C ILE A 202 4.61 -9.05 -11.32
N THR A 203 5.66 -9.83 -11.23
CA THR A 203 6.12 -10.44 -9.99
C THR A 203 7.47 -9.86 -9.59
N LEU A 204 7.69 -9.77 -8.28
CA LEU A 204 8.98 -9.46 -7.69
C LEU A 204 9.28 -10.52 -6.64
N ASP A 205 10.34 -11.28 -6.86
CA ASP A 205 10.79 -12.34 -5.98
C ASP A 205 12.11 -11.96 -5.31
N LEU A 206 12.21 -12.23 -4.02
CA LEU A 206 13.44 -12.14 -3.24
C LEU A 206 13.91 -13.55 -2.91
N SER A 207 15.12 -13.87 -3.31
CA SER A 207 15.79 -15.15 -3.02
C SER A 207 16.98 -14.91 -2.10
N ILE A 208 17.01 -15.64 -0.99
CA ILE A 208 18.07 -15.59 0.02
C ILE A 208 18.76 -16.94 0.05
N GLY A 209 20.03 -16.98 -0.34
CA GLY A 209 20.87 -18.18 -0.27
C GLY A 209 21.64 -18.21 1.03
N LEU A 210 21.64 -19.37 1.70
CA LEU A 210 22.33 -19.61 2.97
C LEU A 210 23.62 -20.41 2.76
N SER A 211 24.52 -20.33 3.74
CA SER A 211 25.84 -21.00 3.72
C SER A 211 25.75 -22.52 3.64
N ASP A 212 24.66 -23.12 4.10
CA ASP A 212 24.37 -24.56 4.02
C ASP A 212 23.82 -25.01 2.64
N GLY A 213 23.66 -24.08 1.69
CA GLY A 213 23.10 -24.30 0.37
C GLY A 213 21.58 -24.21 0.29
N GLN A 214 20.88 -23.95 1.39
CA GLN A 214 19.45 -23.72 1.35
C GLN A 214 19.13 -22.39 0.67
N LYS A 215 17.97 -22.32 0.00
CA LYS A 215 17.45 -21.12 -0.64
C LYS A 215 16.03 -20.82 -0.13
N ILE A 216 15.86 -19.63 0.41
CA ILE A 216 14.57 -19.13 0.87
C ILE A 216 14.06 -18.17 -0.18
N SER A 217 12.83 -18.40 -0.67
CA SER A 217 12.17 -17.53 -1.63
C SER A 217 10.97 -16.84 -0.99
N LEU A 218 10.93 -15.51 -1.13
CA LEU A 218 9.86 -14.64 -0.65
C LEU A 218 9.29 -13.89 -1.84
N HIS A 219 7.97 -13.94 -1.99
CA HIS A 219 7.27 -13.18 -3.02
C HIS A 219 6.93 -11.80 -2.46
N LEU A 220 7.53 -10.75 -3.03
CA LEU A 220 7.30 -9.36 -2.61
C LEU A 220 6.17 -8.69 -3.41
N ARG A 221 5.98 -9.10 -4.66
CA ARG A 221 4.94 -8.56 -5.54
C ARG A 221 4.39 -9.65 -6.45
N ASN A 222 3.08 -9.67 -6.59
CA ASN A 222 2.38 -10.41 -7.64
C ASN A 222 1.12 -9.59 -8.00
N HIS A 223 1.30 -8.57 -8.82
CA HIS A 223 0.23 -7.65 -9.14
C HIS A 223 -0.23 -7.81 -10.57
N ARG A 224 -1.54 -7.80 -10.74
CA ARG A 224 -2.14 -7.65 -12.05
C ARG A 224 -1.93 -6.22 -12.54
N ILE A 225 -1.34 -6.08 -13.73
CA ILE A 225 -1.23 -4.79 -14.39
C ILE A 225 -2.62 -4.40 -14.89
N HIS A 226 -3.07 -3.20 -14.52
CA HIS A 226 -4.34 -2.64 -14.95
C HIS A 226 -4.08 -1.31 -15.67
N ASP A 227 -4.82 -1.01 -16.72
CA ASP A 227 -4.63 0.20 -17.56
C ASP A 227 -4.66 1.52 -16.78
N HIS A 228 -5.21 1.51 -15.56
CA HIS A 228 -5.32 2.68 -14.68
C HIS A 228 -4.50 2.55 -13.39
N TYR A 229 -3.61 1.57 -13.32
CA TYR A 229 -2.80 1.30 -12.15
C TYR A 229 -1.33 1.46 -12.50
N ASP A 230 -0.73 2.57 -12.03
CA ASP A 230 0.68 2.86 -12.24
C ASP A 230 1.51 2.03 -11.26
N LEU A 231 2.10 0.95 -11.77
CA LEU A 231 3.13 0.21 -11.03
C LEU A 231 4.49 0.86 -11.32
N PRO A 232 5.35 1.01 -10.31
CA PRO A 232 6.72 1.45 -10.54
C PRO A 232 7.46 0.42 -11.40
N GLU A 233 8.28 0.89 -12.33
CA GLU A 233 9.03 0.02 -13.26
C GLU A 233 9.92 -0.98 -12.54
N VAL A 234 10.51 -0.59 -11.42
CA VAL A 234 11.47 -1.44 -10.70
C VAL A 234 10.94 -1.77 -9.30
N LEU A 235 11.08 -0.88 -8.34
CA LEU A 235 10.72 -1.11 -6.94
C LEU A 235 9.84 0.01 -6.40
N THR A 236 8.90 -0.36 -5.53
CA THR A 236 8.22 0.61 -4.66
C THR A 236 9.16 1.05 -3.53
N ASN A 237 8.83 2.16 -2.86
CA ASN A 237 9.58 2.59 -1.68
C ASN A 237 9.58 1.52 -0.58
N GLU A 238 8.45 0.88 -0.33
CA GLU A 238 8.32 -0.19 0.67
C GLU A 238 9.19 -1.40 0.34
N GLU A 239 9.23 -1.84 -0.92
CA GLU A 239 10.08 -2.94 -1.37
C GLU A 239 11.57 -2.58 -1.26
N GLN A 240 11.93 -1.34 -1.60
CA GLN A 240 13.29 -0.83 -1.45
C GLN A 240 13.72 -0.79 0.01
N ASP A 241 12.84 -0.37 0.92
CA ASP A 241 13.10 -0.34 2.35
C ASP A 241 13.34 -1.74 2.92
N ILE A 242 12.54 -2.72 2.52
CA ILE A 242 12.73 -4.14 2.90
C ILE A 242 14.12 -4.63 2.47
N LEU A 243 14.48 -4.40 1.21
CA LEU A 243 15.77 -4.83 0.67
C LEU A 243 16.95 -4.12 1.34
N ASN A 244 16.81 -2.83 1.61
CA ASN A 244 17.84 -2.04 2.28
C ASN A 244 18.03 -2.52 3.72
N LEU A 245 16.95 -2.77 4.45
CA LEU A 245 16.98 -3.27 5.82
C LEU A 245 17.65 -4.65 5.88
N LEU A 246 17.25 -5.59 5.02
CA LEU A 246 17.88 -6.90 4.94
C LEU A 246 19.39 -6.80 4.66
N LYS A 247 19.77 -6.03 3.63
CA LYS A 247 21.18 -5.85 3.27
C LYS A 247 22.00 -5.18 4.38
N ALA A 248 21.40 -4.23 5.11
CA ALA A 248 22.04 -3.56 6.24
C ALA A 248 22.32 -4.56 7.38
N LYS A 249 21.33 -5.37 7.77
CA LYS A 249 21.47 -6.41 8.81
C LYS A 249 22.53 -7.45 8.43
N VAL A 250 22.53 -7.93 7.18
CA VAL A 250 23.53 -8.88 6.66
C VAL A 250 24.95 -8.29 6.66
N ARG A 251 25.11 -7.00 6.34
CA ARG A 251 26.42 -6.34 6.41
C ARG A 251 26.88 -6.15 7.86
N GLN A 252 25.98 -5.78 8.75
CA GLN A 252 26.27 -5.58 10.16
C GLN A 252 26.73 -6.87 10.82
N SER A 253 26.08 -8.01 10.55
CA SER A 253 26.44 -9.32 11.13
C SER A 253 27.83 -9.84 10.70
N ARG A 254 28.41 -9.28 9.63
CA ARG A 254 29.75 -9.65 9.14
C ARG A 254 30.88 -8.75 9.68
N GLN A 255 30.51 -7.68 10.40
CA GLN A 255 31.48 -6.72 10.96
C GLN A 255 31.82 -7.01 12.42
N VAL A 256 31.14 -7.97 13.01
CA VAL A 256 31.39 -8.49 14.37
C VAL A 256 32.30 -9.71 14.28
#